data_5ef5fbcb0b88d7e088f0462afefcc54e
#
_entry.id   5ef5fbcb0b88d7e088f0462afefcc54e
#
_cell.length_a   1.000
_cell.length_b   1.000
_cell.length_c   1.000
_cell.angle_alpha   90.00
_cell.angle_beta   90.00
_cell.angle_gamma   90.00
#
_symmetry.space_group_name_H-M   'P 1'
#
loop_
_entity.id
_entity.type
_entity.pdbx_description
1 polymer ?
#
loop_
_entity_poly.entity_id
_entity_poly.type
_entity_poly.pdbx_seq_one_letter_code
_entity_poly.pdbx_strand_id
1 'polypeptide(L)'
;MVGDIMDNPLYATRLFDVAEALFEQGQHAAALPLYENVAEVEKYQHSERLAICQYRIFTIQVGDDQSLNLKAATLFEPFVERLDEIDQLDALKDLANVYRSLRLWDRLDVTARKMRGKAEIQYALEHQQKKRKPALEKKLSRPLFVYITYADLLCASVCEAQSNYQQALQYTYAYVNLEWVKETDEDTLHWIKLFQNWALCNTYVNKLLSGDISVLPDYVEYISVSSNTTKEMVTQLLNIMMAANRFQVDVDDILQQFETEIDSITQQQLSADMYTHQVVPEQSTRFKYELAKHYLNKGNYSYGFKYLLDVLSKSLVINKEAFFISCIKLFEQFKQFADFRLCTKYESLVREGRKERLFYY
;
A
#
# COMPACT_ATOMS: atom_id res chain seq x y z
N MET A 1 19.79 -28.26 -27.57
CA MET A 1 19.96 -27.23 -28.63
C MET A 1 19.61 -25.81 -28.17
N VAL A 2 18.66 -25.57 -27.31
CA VAL A 2 18.43 -24.22 -26.73
C VAL A 2 19.41 -23.93 -25.59
N GLY A 3 19.82 -24.91 -24.79
CA GLY A 3 20.77 -24.77 -23.67
C GLY A 3 22.18 -24.34 -24.06
N ASP A 4 22.70 -24.84 -25.18
CA ASP A 4 24.11 -24.56 -25.60
C ASP A 4 24.29 -23.14 -26.19
N ILE A 5 23.19 -22.46 -26.51
CA ILE A 5 23.20 -21.09 -27.03
C ILE A 5 23.23 -20.07 -25.86
N MET A 6 22.80 -20.48 -24.69
CA MET A 6 22.61 -19.61 -23.51
C MET A 6 23.89 -19.26 -22.76
N ASP A 7 24.97 -20.04 -22.91
CA ASP A 7 26.25 -19.80 -22.21
C ASP A 7 27.12 -18.69 -22.84
N ASN A 8 26.64 -18.07 -23.95
CA ASN A 8 27.38 -17.01 -24.61
C ASN A 8 26.95 -15.60 -24.15
N PRO A 9 27.81 -14.80 -23.52
CA PRO A 9 27.51 -13.45 -23.07
C PRO A 9 26.92 -12.49 -24.13
N LEU A 10 27.24 -12.73 -25.42
CA LEU A 10 26.69 -11.95 -26.53
C LEU A 10 25.17 -12.18 -26.70
N TYR A 11 24.68 -13.36 -26.38
CA TYR A 11 23.24 -13.64 -26.42
C TYR A 11 22.50 -12.99 -25.26
N ALA A 12 23.09 -12.94 -24.06
CA ALA A 12 22.49 -12.27 -22.91
C ALA A 12 22.17 -10.80 -23.21
N THR A 13 23.07 -10.08 -23.90
CA THR A 13 22.83 -8.70 -24.31
C THR A 13 21.64 -8.58 -25.27
N ARG A 14 21.58 -9.43 -26.30
CA ARG A 14 20.46 -9.39 -27.26
C ARG A 14 19.13 -9.81 -26.64
N LEU A 15 19.15 -10.81 -25.76
CA LEU A 15 17.94 -11.22 -25.02
C LEU A 15 17.43 -10.10 -24.11
N PHE A 16 18.34 -9.38 -23.45
CA PHE A 16 18.01 -8.23 -22.65
C PHE A 16 17.36 -7.11 -23.47
N ASP A 17 17.95 -6.76 -24.62
CA ASP A 17 17.39 -5.72 -25.49
C ASP A 17 15.98 -6.08 -26.00
N VAL A 18 15.74 -7.35 -26.32
CA VAL A 18 14.41 -7.84 -26.70
C VAL A 18 13.44 -7.81 -25.50
N ALA A 19 13.91 -8.18 -24.30
CA ALA A 19 13.09 -8.16 -23.10
C ALA A 19 12.66 -6.74 -22.74
N GLU A 20 13.56 -5.74 -22.79
CA GLU A 20 13.23 -4.32 -22.58
C GLU A 20 12.22 -3.83 -23.62
N ALA A 21 12.41 -4.14 -24.92
CA ALA A 21 11.46 -3.76 -25.95
C ALA A 21 10.04 -4.34 -25.73
N LEU A 22 9.95 -5.59 -25.28
CA LEU A 22 8.67 -6.22 -24.93
C LEU A 22 8.05 -5.59 -23.67
N PHE A 23 8.88 -5.29 -22.68
CA PHE A 23 8.44 -4.65 -21.44
C PHE A 23 7.86 -3.26 -21.69
N GLU A 24 8.53 -2.43 -22.52
CA GLU A 24 8.05 -1.11 -22.93
C GLU A 24 6.73 -1.17 -23.70
N GLN A 25 6.49 -2.27 -24.44
CA GLN A 25 5.22 -2.54 -25.13
C GLN A 25 4.12 -3.09 -24.19
N GLY A 26 4.39 -3.25 -22.89
CA GLY A 26 3.46 -3.84 -21.92
C GLY A 26 3.30 -5.36 -22.05
N GLN A 27 4.13 -6.04 -22.85
CA GLN A 27 4.09 -7.49 -23.06
C GLN A 27 4.86 -8.24 -21.95
N HIS A 28 4.45 -8.00 -20.70
CA HIS A 28 5.18 -8.47 -19.51
C HIS A 28 5.31 -9.99 -19.44
N ALA A 29 4.26 -10.74 -19.83
CA ALA A 29 4.30 -12.20 -19.85
C ALA A 29 5.34 -12.78 -20.85
N ALA A 30 5.62 -12.07 -21.94
CA ALA A 30 6.63 -12.46 -22.90
C ALA A 30 8.04 -12.00 -22.49
N ALA A 31 8.16 -10.87 -21.81
CA ALA A 31 9.42 -10.33 -21.33
C ALA A 31 10.00 -11.12 -20.14
N LEU A 32 9.15 -11.60 -19.22
CA LEU A 32 9.55 -12.28 -17.99
C LEU A 32 10.55 -13.44 -18.22
N PRO A 33 10.27 -14.44 -19.07
CA PRO A 33 11.19 -15.55 -19.26
C PRO A 33 12.53 -15.13 -19.87
N LEU A 34 12.57 -14.02 -20.62
CA LEU A 34 13.81 -13.48 -21.17
C LEU A 34 14.67 -12.86 -20.06
N TYR A 35 14.08 -12.07 -19.18
CA TYR A 35 14.78 -11.53 -18.00
C TYR A 35 15.29 -12.63 -17.08
N GLU A 36 14.49 -13.66 -16.82
CA GLU A 36 14.90 -14.81 -16.00
C GLU A 36 16.10 -15.53 -16.60
N ASN A 37 16.13 -15.72 -17.93
CA ASN A 37 17.25 -16.32 -18.65
C ASN A 37 18.50 -15.46 -18.56
N VAL A 38 18.40 -14.15 -18.78
CA VAL A 38 19.56 -13.23 -18.65
C VAL A 38 20.08 -13.23 -17.22
N ALA A 39 19.18 -13.18 -16.24
CA ALA A 39 19.53 -13.19 -14.83
C ALA A 39 20.26 -14.50 -14.41
N GLU A 40 19.86 -15.65 -14.95
CA GLU A 40 20.52 -16.94 -14.69
C GLU A 40 21.93 -16.99 -15.30
N VAL A 41 22.09 -16.51 -16.53
CA VAL A 41 23.42 -16.45 -17.20
C VAL A 41 24.38 -15.51 -16.46
N GLU A 42 23.87 -14.39 -15.94
CA GLU A 42 24.67 -13.36 -15.28
C GLU A 42 24.70 -13.47 -13.75
N LYS A 43 24.15 -14.52 -13.15
CA LYS A 43 23.97 -14.63 -11.69
C LYS A 43 25.23 -14.44 -10.85
N TYR A 44 26.39 -14.70 -11.41
CA TYR A 44 27.69 -14.49 -10.76
C TYR A 44 28.37 -13.17 -11.14
N GLN A 45 27.74 -12.38 -12.00
CA GLN A 45 28.28 -11.10 -12.41
C GLN A 45 27.69 -9.98 -11.55
N HIS A 46 28.52 -8.97 -11.24
CA HIS A 46 28.05 -7.75 -10.58
C HIS A 46 27.65 -6.69 -11.63
N SER A 47 26.86 -7.10 -12.63
CA SER A 47 26.46 -6.21 -13.70
C SER A 47 25.21 -5.41 -13.33
N GLU A 48 25.12 -4.17 -13.80
CA GLU A 48 23.91 -3.35 -13.74
C GLU A 48 22.76 -4.03 -14.49
N ARG A 49 23.06 -4.68 -15.62
CA ARG A 49 22.05 -5.42 -16.41
C ARG A 49 21.37 -6.51 -15.58
N LEU A 50 22.12 -7.27 -14.77
CA LEU A 50 21.53 -8.23 -13.84
C LEU A 50 20.58 -7.53 -12.85
N ALA A 51 20.98 -6.39 -12.31
CA ALA A 51 20.12 -5.63 -11.40
C ALA A 51 18.83 -5.12 -12.08
N ILE A 52 18.94 -4.66 -13.32
CA ILE A 52 17.76 -4.26 -14.13
C ILE A 52 16.86 -5.48 -14.36
N CYS A 53 17.41 -6.64 -14.77
CA CYS A 53 16.62 -7.86 -14.93
C CYS A 53 15.86 -8.21 -13.64
N GLN A 54 16.52 -8.19 -12.49
CA GLN A 54 15.88 -8.48 -11.20
C GLN A 54 14.81 -7.44 -10.86
N TYR A 55 15.01 -6.17 -11.19
CA TYR A 55 13.99 -5.13 -11.01
C TYR A 55 12.77 -5.38 -11.90
N ARG A 56 12.95 -5.71 -13.18
CA ARG A 56 11.86 -6.03 -14.11
C ARG A 56 11.10 -7.28 -13.67
N ILE A 57 11.81 -8.35 -13.26
CA ILE A 57 11.20 -9.57 -12.73
C ILE A 57 10.32 -9.23 -11.51
N PHE A 58 10.86 -8.44 -10.57
CA PHE A 58 10.11 -7.97 -9.40
C PHE A 58 8.84 -7.22 -9.82
N THR A 59 8.94 -6.22 -10.68
CA THR A 59 7.77 -5.40 -11.09
C THR A 59 6.72 -6.21 -11.84
N ILE A 60 7.11 -7.22 -12.63
CA ILE A 60 6.17 -8.11 -13.33
C ILE A 60 5.49 -9.10 -12.37
N GLN A 61 6.21 -9.60 -11.36
CA GLN A 61 5.69 -10.61 -10.44
C GLN A 61 4.82 -10.04 -9.32
N VAL A 62 4.92 -8.74 -9.03
CA VAL A 62 4.09 -8.10 -8.02
C VAL A 62 2.65 -8.00 -8.52
N GLY A 63 1.71 -8.56 -7.75
CA GLY A 63 0.27 -8.63 -8.10
C GLY A 63 -0.60 -8.78 -6.86
N ASP A 64 -1.68 -9.54 -6.97
CA ASP A 64 -2.69 -9.70 -5.91
C ASP A 64 -2.24 -10.61 -4.76
N ASP A 65 -1.31 -11.54 -5.00
CA ASP A 65 -0.83 -12.50 -4.01
C ASP A 65 0.28 -11.88 -3.14
N GLN A 66 -0.06 -11.62 -1.88
CA GLN A 66 0.87 -11.02 -0.92
C GLN A 66 2.09 -11.90 -0.60
N SER A 67 1.96 -13.21 -0.68
CA SER A 67 3.06 -14.14 -0.45
C SER A 67 4.07 -14.09 -1.60
N LEU A 68 3.56 -14.04 -2.84
CA LEU A 68 4.39 -13.83 -4.04
C LEU A 68 5.05 -12.46 -4.03
N ASN A 69 4.32 -11.42 -3.61
CA ASN A 69 4.86 -10.06 -3.49
C ASN A 69 6.02 -9.99 -2.48
N LEU A 70 5.87 -10.65 -1.33
CA LEU A 70 6.95 -10.72 -0.34
C LEU A 70 8.18 -11.43 -0.90
N LYS A 71 7.97 -12.56 -1.59
CA LYS A 71 9.04 -13.32 -2.22
C LYS A 71 9.75 -12.48 -3.28
N ALA A 72 9.00 -11.85 -4.17
CA ALA A 72 9.56 -11.00 -5.23
C ALA A 72 10.38 -9.83 -4.66
N ALA A 73 9.85 -9.12 -3.65
CA ALA A 73 10.54 -8.03 -2.98
C ALA A 73 11.83 -8.52 -2.27
N THR A 74 11.77 -9.65 -1.59
CA THR A 74 12.93 -10.22 -0.86
C THR A 74 14.04 -10.64 -1.82
N LEU A 75 13.69 -11.19 -2.99
CA LEU A 75 14.67 -11.60 -4.01
C LEU A 75 15.30 -10.38 -4.70
N PHE A 76 14.53 -9.32 -4.91
CA PHE A 76 15.01 -8.12 -5.61
C PHE A 76 15.81 -7.17 -4.70
N GLU A 77 15.43 -6.99 -3.43
CA GLU A 77 16.01 -5.98 -2.52
C GLU A 77 17.56 -5.91 -2.54
N PRO A 78 18.33 -7.05 -2.58
CA PRO A 78 19.80 -7.02 -2.63
C PRO A 78 20.39 -6.40 -3.90
N PHE A 79 19.59 -6.23 -4.95
CA PHE A 79 20.05 -5.70 -6.23
C PHE A 79 19.85 -4.18 -6.37
N VAL A 80 19.11 -3.54 -5.48
CA VAL A 80 18.81 -2.09 -5.55
C VAL A 80 20.07 -1.25 -5.67
N GLU A 81 21.09 -1.51 -4.85
CA GLU A 81 22.35 -0.74 -4.86
C GLU A 81 23.22 -0.98 -6.10
N ARG A 82 22.86 -1.93 -6.96
CA ARG A 82 23.57 -2.23 -8.22
C ARG A 82 22.93 -1.53 -9.43
N LEU A 83 21.74 -0.97 -9.25
CA LEU A 83 21.09 -0.10 -10.24
C LEU A 83 21.82 1.25 -10.28
N ASP A 84 21.69 1.97 -11.39
CA ASP A 84 22.12 3.36 -11.39
C ASP A 84 21.30 4.21 -10.39
N GLU A 85 21.83 5.36 -10.00
CA GLU A 85 21.25 6.19 -8.94
C GLU A 85 19.83 6.67 -9.25
N ILE A 86 19.48 6.79 -10.53
CA ILE A 86 18.15 7.21 -11.00
C ILE A 86 17.17 6.04 -10.85
N ASP A 87 17.51 4.87 -11.39
CA ASP A 87 16.66 3.68 -11.30
C ASP A 87 16.47 3.21 -9.84
N GLN A 88 17.45 3.49 -8.95
CA GLN A 88 17.32 3.20 -7.52
C GLN A 88 16.14 3.94 -6.87
N LEU A 89 15.79 5.15 -7.30
CA LEU A 89 14.66 5.89 -6.73
C LEU A 89 13.33 5.23 -7.05
N ASP A 90 13.12 4.85 -8.31
CA ASP A 90 11.92 4.11 -8.71
C ASP A 90 11.84 2.74 -8.03
N ALA A 91 12.96 2.03 -7.97
CA ALA A 91 13.05 0.73 -7.32
C ALA A 91 12.73 0.79 -5.81
N LEU A 92 13.26 1.79 -5.11
CA LEU A 92 12.97 2.02 -3.68
C LEU A 92 11.50 2.41 -3.46
N LYS A 93 10.92 3.24 -4.33
CA LYS A 93 9.50 3.60 -4.29
C LYS A 93 8.62 2.35 -4.43
N ASP A 94 8.93 1.49 -5.38
CA ASP A 94 8.14 0.29 -5.65
C ASP A 94 8.28 -0.76 -4.52
N LEU A 95 9.49 -0.95 -3.98
CA LEU A 95 9.71 -1.76 -2.77
C LEU A 95 8.94 -1.21 -1.57
N ALA A 96 8.97 0.11 -1.36
CA ALA A 96 8.25 0.76 -0.28
C ALA A 96 6.74 0.54 -0.40
N ASN A 97 6.18 0.61 -1.62
CA ASN A 97 4.77 0.32 -1.87
C ASN A 97 4.41 -1.14 -1.52
N VAL A 98 5.26 -2.09 -1.89
CA VAL A 98 5.08 -3.50 -1.52
C VAL A 98 5.15 -3.68 0.00
N TYR A 99 6.15 -3.13 0.68
CA TYR A 99 6.26 -3.22 2.13
C TYR A 99 5.09 -2.55 2.86
N ARG A 100 4.58 -1.43 2.34
CA ARG A 100 3.37 -0.78 2.85
C ARG A 100 2.16 -1.70 2.73
N SER A 101 1.95 -2.34 1.57
CA SER A 101 0.82 -3.25 1.34
C SER A 101 0.89 -4.49 2.24
N LEU A 102 2.09 -5.00 2.48
CA LEU A 102 2.38 -6.13 3.36
C LEU A 102 2.42 -5.74 4.85
N ARG A 103 2.35 -4.44 5.19
CA ARG A 103 2.47 -3.90 6.55
C ARG A 103 3.79 -4.24 7.23
N LEU A 104 4.84 -4.36 6.47
CA LEU A 104 6.20 -4.56 6.95
C LEU A 104 6.82 -3.20 7.32
N TRP A 105 6.30 -2.61 8.40
CA TRP A 105 6.54 -1.22 8.78
C TRP A 105 8.02 -0.89 9.00
N ASP A 106 8.79 -1.81 9.59
CA ASP A 106 10.24 -1.62 9.81
C ASP A 106 10.98 -1.56 8.47
N ARG A 107 10.66 -2.46 7.52
CA ARG A 107 11.24 -2.42 6.17
C ARG A 107 10.81 -1.18 5.41
N LEU A 108 9.55 -0.77 5.55
CA LEU A 108 9.03 0.45 4.95
C LEU A 108 9.79 1.68 5.45
N ASP A 109 9.99 1.84 6.76
CA ASP A 109 10.72 2.97 7.33
C ASP A 109 12.15 3.07 6.79
N VAL A 110 12.88 1.96 6.80
CA VAL A 110 14.26 1.90 6.27
C VAL A 110 14.28 2.27 4.78
N THR A 111 13.37 1.71 3.98
CA THR A 111 13.32 1.94 2.54
C THR A 111 12.94 3.38 2.20
N ALA A 112 11.95 3.95 2.91
CA ALA A 112 11.52 5.34 2.72
C ALA A 112 12.64 6.33 3.07
N ARG A 113 13.32 6.15 4.20
CA ARG A 113 14.46 7.02 4.59
C ARG A 113 15.62 6.92 3.61
N LYS A 114 15.92 5.72 3.10
CA LYS A 114 16.94 5.50 2.08
C LYS A 114 16.59 6.23 0.79
N MET A 115 15.34 6.09 0.32
CA MET A 115 14.82 6.80 -0.86
C MET A 115 14.94 8.31 -0.68
N ARG A 116 14.52 8.84 0.46
CA ARG A 116 14.62 10.26 0.78
C ARG A 116 16.05 10.78 0.68
N GLY A 117 16.99 10.13 1.37
CA GLY A 117 18.39 10.58 1.38
C GLY A 117 19.02 10.59 -0.02
N LYS A 118 18.73 9.55 -0.85
CA LYS A 118 19.21 9.52 -2.23
C LYS A 118 18.59 10.63 -3.08
N ALA A 119 17.29 10.84 -2.95
CA ALA A 119 16.58 11.88 -3.70
C ALA A 119 17.02 13.29 -3.30
N GLU A 120 17.27 13.57 -2.01
CA GLU A 120 17.80 14.85 -1.52
C GLU A 120 19.18 15.16 -2.13
N ILE A 121 20.07 14.17 -2.20
CA ILE A 121 21.39 14.33 -2.81
C ILE A 121 21.26 14.67 -4.31
N GLN A 122 20.44 13.91 -5.04
CA GLN A 122 20.25 14.14 -6.47
C GLN A 122 19.57 15.49 -6.74
N TYR A 123 18.56 15.85 -5.95
CA TYR A 123 17.88 17.15 -6.05
C TYR A 123 18.85 18.31 -5.82
N ALA A 124 19.72 18.20 -4.81
CA ALA A 124 20.74 19.21 -4.53
C ALA A 124 21.77 19.33 -5.67
N LEU A 125 22.22 18.20 -6.24
CA LEU A 125 23.16 18.17 -7.37
C LEU A 125 22.55 18.81 -8.63
N GLU A 126 21.32 18.50 -8.96
CA GLU A 126 20.62 19.07 -10.10
C GLU A 126 20.53 20.60 -10.02
N HIS A 127 20.24 21.13 -8.83
CA HIS A 127 20.10 22.56 -8.61
C HIS A 127 21.42 23.32 -8.34
N GLN A 128 22.53 22.60 -8.12
CA GLN A 128 23.87 23.19 -8.01
C GLN A 128 24.56 23.31 -9.37
N GLN A 129 24.25 22.44 -10.32
CA GLN A 129 24.87 22.43 -11.64
C GLN A 129 24.29 23.54 -12.52
N LYS A 130 25.00 24.69 -12.62
CA LYS A 130 24.73 25.68 -13.65
C LYS A 130 24.97 25.05 -15.03
N LYS A 131 23.88 24.73 -15.75
CA LYS A 131 23.83 24.44 -17.20
C LYS A 131 24.93 23.49 -17.73
N ARG A 132 24.92 22.23 -17.34
CA ARG A 132 25.43 21.19 -18.26
C ARG A 132 24.27 20.76 -19.18
N LYS A 133 24.56 20.72 -20.51
CA LYS A 133 23.63 20.17 -21.51
C LYS A 133 23.32 18.72 -21.10
N PRO A 134 22.05 18.30 -21.15
CA PRO A 134 21.72 16.92 -20.85
C PRO A 134 22.39 15.99 -21.89
N ALA A 135 23.31 15.15 -21.43
CA ALA A 135 23.49 13.86 -22.08
C ALA A 135 22.15 13.13 -21.99
N LEU A 136 21.87 12.18 -22.87
CA LEU A 136 20.64 11.35 -22.83
C LEU A 136 20.40 10.84 -21.41
N GLU A 137 19.73 11.65 -20.58
CA GLU A 137 19.47 11.33 -19.20
C GLU A 137 18.26 10.39 -19.17
N LYS A 138 18.44 9.21 -18.58
CA LYS A 138 17.32 8.34 -18.18
C LYS A 138 16.30 9.22 -17.46
N LYS A 139 15.06 9.16 -17.86
CA LYS A 139 13.99 9.98 -17.28
C LYS A 139 13.40 9.23 -16.09
N LEU A 140 13.44 9.85 -14.92
CA LEU A 140 12.69 9.40 -13.74
C LEU A 140 11.20 9.26 -14.04
N SER A 141 10.53 8.31 -13.40
CA SER A 141 9.08 8.16 -13.52
C SER A 141 8.30 9.32 -12.87
N ARG A 142 8.96 10.08 -11.98
CA ARG A 142 8.39 11.24 -11.27
C ARG A 142 9.46 12.33 -11.07
N PRO A 143 9.07 13.60 -10.88
CA PRO A 143 10.00 14.66 -10.44
C PRO A 143 10.75 14.27 -9.15
N LEU A 144 12.01 14.70 -9.01
CA LEU A 144 12.85 14.32 -7.86
C LEU A 144 12.24 14.68 -6.50
N PHE A 145 11.64 15.85 -6.39
CA PHE A 145 11.01 16.27 -5.14
C PHE A 145 9.88 15.33 -4.68
N VAL A 146 9.24 14.64 -5.62
CA VAL A 146 8.16 13.67 -5.30
C VAL A 146 8.70 12.50 -4.47
N TYR A 147 9.91 12.02 -4.72
CA TYR A 147 10.51 10.93 -3.93
C TYR A 147 10.81 11.38 -2.50
N ILE A 148 11.27 12.63 -2.31
CA ILE A 148 11.51 13.22 -0.98
C ILE A 148 10.18 13.32 -0.22
N THR A 149 9.20 13.95 -0.84
CA THR A 149 7.88 14.21 -0.26
C THR A 149 7.10 12.91 0.00
N TYR A 150 7.19 11.96 -0.92
CA TYR A 150 6.55 10.65 -0.76
C TYR A 150 7.18 9.84 0.37
N ALA A 151 8.49 9.95 0.58
CA ALA A 151 9.15 9.32 1.72
C ALA A 151 8.62 9.84 3.07
N ASP A 152 8.37 11.14 3.19
CA ASP A 152 7.76 11.71 4.40
C ASP A 152 6.32 11.18 4.60
N LEU A 153 5.53 11.06 3.54
CA LEU A 153 4.20 10.43 3.60
C LEU A 153 4.27 8.96 4.06
N LEU A 154 5.25 8.21 3.58
CA LEU A 154 5.46 6.82 3.99
C LEU A 154 5.90 6.72 5.47
N CYS A 155 6.79 7.61 5.93
CA CYS A 155 7.18 7.70 7.34
C CYS A 155 6.00 8.10 8.24
N ALA A 156 5.11 9.00 7.78
CA ALA A 156 3.85 9.28 8.47
C ALA A 156 3.00 8.02 8.63
N SER A 157 2.85 7.22 7.56
CA SER A 157 2.10 5.96 7.61
C SER A 157 2.69 4.93 8.58
N VAL A 158 4.02 4.88 8.71
CA VAL A 158 4.69 4.04 9.74
C VAL A 158 4.33 4.51 11.15
N CYS A 159 4.39 5.81 11.39
CA CYS A 159 4.02 6.38 12.70
C CYS A 159 2.54 6.14 13.04
N GLU A 160 1.65 6.28 12.06
CA GLU A 160 0.22 5.96 12.22
C GLU A 160 -0.01 4.50 12.61
N ALA A 161 0.69 3.57 11.96
CA ALA A 161 0.61 2.15 12.27
C ALA A 161 1.08 1.83 13.69
N GLN A 162 2.04 2.60 14.22
CA GLN A 162 2.53 2.53 15.59
C GLN A 162 1.69 3.34 16.58
N SER A 163 0.59 3.96 16.12
CA SER A 163 -0.26 4.87 16.91
C SER A 163 0.48 6.11 17.45
N ASN A 164 1.59 6.48 16.83
CA ASN A 164 2.35 7.70 17.13
C ASN A 164 1.86 8.85 16.23
N TYR A 165 0.62 9.29 16.48
CA TYR A 165 -0.05 10.30 15.63
C TYR A 165 0.62 11.68 15.69
N GLN A 166 1.25 12.01 16.82
CA GLN A 166 1.97 13.28 16.94
C GLN A 166 3.18 13.34 15.99
N GLN A 167 3.95 12.26 15.91
CA GLN A 167 5.06 12.16 14.95
C GLN A 167 4.56 12.08 13.50
N ALA A 168 3.45 11.38 13.27
CA ALA A 168 2.80 11.33 11.96
C ALA A 168 2.40 12.74 11.49
N LEU A 169 1.84 13.58 12.36
CA LEU A 169 1.53 14.98 12.05
C LEU A 169 2.78 15.80 11.67
N GLN A 170 3.92 15.58 12.34
CA GLN A 170 5.16 16.27 11.97
C GLN A 170 5.60 15.93 10.54
N TYR A 171 5.55 14.64 10.16
CA TYR A 171 5.80 14.23 8.79
C TYR A 171 4.76 14.79 7.81
N THR A 172 3.48 14.84 8.21
CA THR A 172 2.42 15.42 7.38
C THR A 172 2.69 16.90 7.09
N TYR A 173 3.13 17.66 8.07
CA TYR A 173 3.52 19.06 7.87
C TYR A 173 4.77 19.21 7.00
N ALA A 174 5.71 18.27 7.04
CA ALA A 174 6.90 18.30 6.20
C ALA A 174 6.54 18.15 4.71
N TYR A 175 5.61 17.26 4.36
CA TYR A 175 5.23 17.06 2.96
C TYR A 175 4.10 17.98 2.46
N VAL A 176 3.53 18.86 3.29
CA VAL A 176 2.65 19.95 2.84
C VAL A 176 3.42 21.23 2.53
N ASN A 177 4.52 21.46 3.23
CA ASN A 177 5.35 22.65 3.01
C ASN A 177 6.36 22.39 1.89
N LEU A 178 5.95 22.70 0.66
CA LEU A 178 6.72 22.48 -0.57
C LEU A 178 7.27 23.78 -1.18
N GLU A 179 7.43 24.85 -0.39
CA GLU A 179 8.01 26.13 -0.83
C GLU A 179 9.48 25.98 -1.27
N TRP A 180 10.16 24.92 -0.84
CA TRP A 180 11.52 24.60 -1.23
C TRP A 180 11.64 24.03 -2.65
N VAL A 181 10.54 23.56 -3.26
CA VAL A 181 10.50 23.04 -4.64
C VAL A 181 10.71 24.19 -5.62
N LYS A 182 11.67 24.03 -6.52
CA LYS A 182 12.13 25.08 -7.43
C LYS A 182 11.51 24.99 -8.81
N GLU A 183 11.03 23.82 -9.19
CA GLU A 183 10.37 23.56 -10.46
C GLU A 183 8.99 24.21 -10.46
N THR A 184 8.56 24.68 -11.65
CA THR A 184 7.29 25.40 -11.83
C THR A 184 6.47 24.90 -13.02
N ASP A 185 6.86 23.76 -13.59
CA ASP A 185 6.12 23.13 -14.69
C ASP A 185 4.79 22.55 -14.23
N GLU A 186 3.91 22.20 -15.19
CA GLU A 186 2.57 21.72 -14.90
C GLU A 186 2.56 20.41 -14.09
N ASP A 187 3.50 19.49 -14.35
CA ASP A 187 3.59 18.23 -13.63
C ASP A 187 3.98 18.48 -12.17
N THR A 188 4.94 19.36 -11.92
CA THR A 188 5.33 19.81 -10.57
C THR A 188 4.15 20.41 -9.82
N LEU A 189 3.41 21.34 -10.43
CA LEU A 189 2.24 21.98 -9.81
C LEU A 189 1.13 20.96 -9.51
N HIS A 190 0.92 19.99 -10.39
CA HIS A 190 -0.01 18.90 -10.17
C HIS A 190 0.37 18.08 -8.92
N TRP A 191 1.63 17.66 -8.80
CA TRP A 191 2.11 16.89 -7.65
C TRP A 191 2.04 17.68 -6.34
N ILE A 192 2.40 18.97 -6.35
CA ILE A 192 2.28 19.85 -5.18
C ILE A 192 0.83 19.86 -4.68
N LYS A 193 -0.12 20.10 -5.58
CA LYS A 193 -1.55 20.13 -5.23
C LYS A 193 -2.03 18.77 -4.68
N LEU A 194 -1.55 17.67 -5.25
CA LEU A 194 -1.91 16.33 -4.81
C LEU A 194 -1.41 16.06 -3.38
N PHE A 195 -0.16 16.40 -3.07
CA PHE A 195 0.40 16.26 -1.72
C PHE A 195 -0.31 17.17 -0.71
N GLN A 196 -0.65 18.39 -1.09
CA GLN A 196 -1.43 19.29 -0.22
C GLN A 196 -2.81 18.71 0.12
N ASN A 197 -3.50 18.12 -0.85
CA ASN A 197 -4.79 17.46 -0.61
C ASN A 197 -4.63 16.24 0.32
N TRP A 198 -3.62 15.40 0.09
CA TRP A 198 -3.34 14.27 0.98
C TRP A 198 -2.97 14.72 2.39
N ALA A 199 -2.19 15.79 2.52
CA ALA A 199 -1.80 16.33 3.81
C ALA A 199 -2.99 16.87 4.60
N LEU A 200 -3.93 17.53 3.94
CA LEU A 200 -5.17 18.00 4.57
C LEU A 200 -5.97 16.81 5.16
N CYS A 201 -6.21 15.79 4.33
CA CYS A 201 -6.91 14.57 4.77
C CYS A 201 -6.17 13.90 5.95
N ASN A 202 -4.84 13.68 5.80
CA ASN A 202 -4.05 13.00 6.83
C ASN A 202 -3.93 13.83 8.12
N THR A 203 -4.01 15.15 8.03
CA THR A 203 -4.08 16.02 9.22
C THR A 203 -5.35 15.77 10.03
N TYR A 204 -6.51 15.70 9.36
CA TYR A 204 -7.77 15.35 10.03
C TYR A 204 -7.69 13.96 10.66
N VAL A 205 -7.23 12.97 9.90
CA VAL A 205 -7.09 11.58 10.36
C VAL A 205 -6.21 11.48 11.60
N ASN A 206 -5.01 12.07 11.54
CA ASN A 206 -4.06 11.97 12.65
C ASN A 206 -4.53 12.71 13.91
N LYS A 207 -5.19 13.86 13.76
CA LYS A 207 -5.84 14.55 14.88
C LYS A 207 -6.96 13.70 15.47
N LEU A 208 -7.88 13.20 14.62
CA LEU A 208 -9.01 12.39 15.04
C LEU A 208 -8.56 11.13 15.78
N LEU A 209 -7.60 10.39 15.24
CA LEU A 209 -7.09 9.16 15.84
C LEU A 209 -6.22 9.40 17.09
N SER A 210 -5.68 10.62 17.27
CA SER A 210 -5.02 11.02 18.50
C SER A 210 -5.99 11.38 19.64
N GLY A 211 -7.29 11.54 19.34
CA GLY A 211 -8.34 11.86 20.31
C GLY A 211 -8.89 13.28 20.20
N ASP A 212 -8.42 14.08 19.24
CA ASP A 212 -9.01 15.38 18.95
C ASP A 212 -10.31 15.19 18.13
N ILE A 213 -11.38 14.88 18.85
CA ILE A 213 -12.71 14.63 18.25
C ILE A 213 -13.32 15.92 17.70
N SER A 214 -12.84 17.09 18.11
CA SER A 214 -13.38 18.36 17.64
C SER A 214 -13.24 18.57 16.10
N VAL A 215 -12.31 17.84 15.47
CA VAL A 215 -12.09 17.89 14.01
C VAL A 215 -13.07 17.03 13.21
N LEU A 216 -13.87 16.19 13.86
CA LEU A 216 -14.75 15.25 13.17
C LEU A 216 -15.77 15.93 12.24
N PRO A 217 -16.46 17.02 12.63
CA PRO A 217 -17.38 17.71 11.74
C PRO A 217 -16.70 18.25 10.47
N ASP A 218 -15.55 18.89 10.62
CA ASP A 218 -14.77 19.43 9.50
C ASP A 218 -14.26 18.31 8.57
N TYR A 219 -13.89 17.18 9.15
CA TYR A 219 -13.47 16.01 8.38
C TYR A 219 -14.62 15.39 7.58
N VAL A 220 -15.81 15.30 8.16
CA VAL A 220 -17.04 14.83 7.48
C VAL A 220 -17.43 15.78 6.36
N GLU A 221 -17.37 17.09 6.58
CA GLU A 221 -17.61 18.08 5.53
C GLU A 221 -16.60 17.93 4.39
N TYR A 222 -15.29 17.80 4.70
CA TYR A 222 -14.25 17.56 3.72
C TYR A 222 -14.54 16.31 2.85
N ILE A 223 -14.97 15.20 3.47
CA ILE A 223 -15.33 13.98 2.76
C ILE A 223 -16.51 14.19 1.83
N SER A 224 -17.52 14.92 2.29
CA SER A 224 -18.79 15.15 1.56
C SER A 224 -18.62 16.01 0.32
N VAL A 225 -17.68 16.98 0.35
CA VAL A 225 -17.43 17.92 -0.78
C VAL A 225 -16.39 17.38 -1.76
N SER A 226 -15.55 16.44 -1.33
CA SER A 226 -14.48 15.89 -2.16
C SER A 226 -15.05 14.90 -3.17
N SER A 227 -14.59 14.96 -4.43
CA SER A 227 -14.88 13.94 -5.44
C SER A 227 -14.09 12.67 -5.16
N ASN A 228 -14.41 12.00 -4.06
CA ASN A 228 -13.69 10.83 -3.60
C ASN A 228 -13.96 9.60 -4.47
N THR A 229 -12.91 8.85 -4.75
CA THR A 229 -13.05 7.48 -5.29
C THR A 229 -13.59 6.55 -4.19
N THR A 230 -14.21 5.44 -4.57
CA THR A 230 -14.64 4.40 -3.61
C THR A 230 -13.50 3.97 -2.67
N LYS A 231 -12.28 3.93 -3.17
CA LYS A 231 -11.07 3.61 -2.43
C LYS A 231 -10.74 4.63 -1.32
N GLU A 232 -10.80 5.90 -1.65
CA GLU A 232 -10.56 6.97 -0.68
C GLU A 232 -11.66 6.98 0.38
N MET A 233 -12.90 6.82 -0.03
CA MET A 233 -14.07 6.74 0.85
C MET A 233 -13.95 5.60 1.87
N VAL A 234 -13.54 4.39 1.44
CA VAL A 234 -13.30 3.26 2.37
C VAL A 234 -12.30 3.64 3.46
N THR A 235 -11.19 4.27 3.07
CA THR A 235 -10.14 4.67 4.02
C THR A 235 -10.64 5.73 5.00
N GLN A 236 -11.36 6.72 4.49
CA GLN A 236 -11.87 7.83 5.29
C GLN A 236 -12.92 7.36 6.31
N LEU A 237 -13.90 6.56 5.87
CA LEU A 237 -14.91 5.99 6.75
C LEU A 237 -14.32 4.99 7.76
N LEU A 238 -13.31 4.21 7.37
CA LEU A 238 -12.57 3.35 8.29
C LEU A 238 -11.95 4.16 9.44
N ASN A 239 -11.31 5.29 9.14
CA ASN A 239 -10.69 6.13 10.16
C ASN A 239 -11.72 6.74 11.12
N ILE A 240 -12.89 7.15 10.61
CA ILE A 240 -14.02 7.61 11.44
C ILE A 240 -14.47 6.49 12.38
N MET A 241 -14.67 5.28 11.85
CA MET A 241 -15.14 4.14 12.66
C MET A 241 -14.11 3.70 13.71
N MET A 242 -12.81 3.75 13.37
CA MET A 242 -11.74 3.48 14.33
C MET A 242 -11.76 4.48 15.49
N ALA A 243 -11.90 5.77 15.19
CA ALA A 243 -12.02 6.81 16.21
C ALA A 243 -13.30 6.66 17.03
N ALA A 244 -14.45 6.42 16.39
CA ALA A 244 -15.72 6.21 17.04
C ALA A 244 -15.66 5.07 18.07
N ASN A 245 -15.11 3.92 17.68
CA ASN A 245 -14.96 2.78 18.55
C ASN A 245 -13.92 2.98 19.66
N ARG A 246 -12.86 3.75 19.39
CA ARG A 246 -11.79 4.01 20.36
C ARG A 246 -12.21 5.01 21.44
N PHE A 247 -12.92 6.07 21.03
CA PHE A 247 -13.25 7.20 21.89
C PHE A 247 -14.73 7.24 22.27
N GLN A 248 -15.51 6.21 21.90
CA GLN A 248 -16.95 6.05 22.20
C GLN A 248 -17.78 7.24 21.68
N VAL A 249 -17.45 7.70 20.45
CA VAL A 249 -18.17 8.79 19.78
C VAL A 249 -19.36 8.22 19.03
N ASP A 250 -20.50 8.90 19.12
CA ASP A 250 -21.67 8.59 18.32
C ASP A 250 -21.46 9.09 16.88
N VAL A 251 -21.65 8.18 15.90
CA VAL A 251 -21.47 8.44 14.47
C VAL A 251 -22.66 7.95 13.65
N ASP A 252 -23.82 7.69 14.27
CA ASP A 252 -24.98 7.15 13.58
C ASP A 252 -25.46 8.07 12.46
N ASP A 253 -25.50 9.39 12.70
CA ASP A 253 -25.87 10.38 11.69
C ASP A 253 -24.87 10.36 10.50
N ILE A 254 -23.58 10.16 10.79
CA ILE A 254 -22.55 10.05 9.74
C ILE A 254 -22.75 8.77 8.93
N LEU A 255 -23.02 7.63 9.60
CA LEU A 255 -23.30 6.37 8.91
C LEU A 255 -24.57 6.46 8.05
N GLN A 256 -25.58 7.18 8.49
CA GLN A 256 -26.79 7.44 7.70
C GLN A 256 -26.49 8.34 6.50
N GLN A 257 -25.68 9.38 6.69
CA GLN A 257 -25.27 10.29 5.60
C GLN A 257 -24.55 9.58 4.46
N PHE A 258 -23.71 8.58 4.78
CA PHE A 258 -22.90 7.82 3.81
C PHE A 258 -23.44 6.41 3.55
N GLU A 259 -24.72 6.16 3.77
CA GLU A 259 -25.33 4.82 3.64
C GLU A 259 -25.12 4.22 2.24
N THR A 260 -25.30 5.03 1.19
CA THR A 260 -25.14 4.59 -0.20
C THR A 260 -23.71 4.17 -0.51
N GLU A 261 -22.73 4.94 -0.04
CA GLU A 261 -21.31 4.67 -0.20
C GLU A 261 -20.90 3.42 0.60
N ILE A 262 -21.40 3.27 1.81
CA ILE A 262 -21.17 2.10 2.67
C ILE A 262 -21.73 0.85 2.00
N ASP A 263 -22.91 0.89 1.44
CA ASP A 263 -23.50 -0.22 0.69
C ASP A 263 -22.67 -0.58 -0.53
N SER A 264 -22.23 0.40 -1.30
CA SER A 264 -21.33 0.20 -2.44
C SER A 264 -20.02 -0.49 -1.99
N ILE A 265 -19.35 0.01 -0.95
CA ILE A 265 -18.12 -0.56 -0.39
C ILE A 265 -18.32 -2.01 0.07
N THR A 266 -19.48 -2.30 0.65
CA THR A 266 -19.75 -3.63 1.21
C THR A 266 -20.10 -4.67 0.16
N GLN A 267 -20.55 -4.27 -1.04
CA GLN A 267 -21.04 -5.14 -2.11
C GLN A 267 -20.04 -5.33 -3.26
N GLN A 268 -19.07 -4.44 -3.47
CA GLN A 268 -18.19 -4.47 -4.64
C GLN A 268 -17.04 -5.48 -4.55
N GLN A 269 -16.80 -6.17 -5.69
CA GLN A 269 -15.48 -6.69 -6.07
C GLN A 269 -14.76 -5.58 -6.86
N LEU A 270 -13.66 -5.07 -6.30
CA LEU A 270 -12.92 -3.96 -6.86
C LEU A 270 -11.88 -4.45 -7.87
N SER A 271 -11.89 -3.88 -9.07
CA SER A 271 -10.81 -4.05 -10.05
C SER A 271 -10.17 -2.70 -10.33
N ALA A 272 -8.84 -2.57 -10.39
CA ALA A 272 -8.11 -1.63 -11.22
C ALA A 272 -6.58 -1.77 -11.07
N ASP A 273 -5.88 -0.98 -10.30
CA ASP A 273 -4.43 -0.98 -10.25
C ASP A 273 -3.89 -1.89 -9.11
N MET A 274 -2.60 -2.20 -9.16
CA MET A 274 -1.92 -3.07 -8.20
C MET A 274 -2.10 -2.63 -6.73
N TYR A 275 -2.05 -1.33 -6.45
CA TYR A 275 -2.30 -0.81 -5.11
C TYR A 275 -3.75 -1.04 -4.67
N THR A 276 -4.70 -0.86 -5.58
CA THR A 276 -6.13 -1.08 -5.33
C THR A 276 -6.42 -2.54 -5.01
N HIS A 277 -5.81 -3.49 -5.72
CA HIS A 277 -5.98 -4.92 -5.46
C HIS A 277 -5.46 -5.36 -4.08
N GLN A 278 -4.39 -4.75 -3.58
CA GLN A 278 -3.74 -5.16 -2.35
C GLN A 278 -4.27 -4.45 -1.10
N VAL A 279 -4.53 -3.16 -1.20
CA VAL A 279 -4.83 -2.31 -0.04
C VAL A 279 -6.33 -2.19 0.22
N VAL A 280 -7.12 -2.01 -0.83
CA VAL A 280 -8.57 -1.74 -0.68
C VAL A 280 -9.36 -2.94 -0.13
N PRO A 281 -9.15 -4.20 -0.54
CA PRO A 281 -9.83 -5.34 0.05
C PRO A 281 -9.58 -5.47 1.55
N GLU A 282 -8.36 -5.14 1.98
CA GLU A 282 -8.03 -5.14 3.40
C GLU A 282 -8.73 -4.02 4.16
N GLN A 283 -8.69 -2.80 3.63
CA GLN A 283 -9.37 -1.66 4.24
C GLN A 283 -10.88 -1.87 4.33
N SER A 284 -11.50 -2.43 3.28
CA SER A 284 -12.91 -2.80 3.29
C SER A 284 -13.22 -3.84 4.37
N THR A 285 -12.36 -4.84 4.53
CA THR A 285 -12.52 -5.87 5.56
C THR A 285 -12.37 -5.28 6.96
N ARG A 286 -11.40 -4.38 7.18
CA ARG A 286 -11.23 -3.66 8.44
C ARG A 286 -12.42 -2.74 8.74
N PHE A 287 -12.90 -2.03 7.73
CA PHE A 287 -14.07 -1.17 7.88
C PHE A 287 -15.29 -1.96 8.36
N LYS A 288 -15.57 -3.12 7.73
CA LYS A 288 -16.65 -4.01 8.17
C LYS A 288 -16.44 -4.54 9.59
N TYR A 289 -15.20 -4.80 9.99
CA TYR A 289 -14.89 -5.19 11.37
C TYR A 289 -15.20 -4.07 12.36
N GLU A 290 -14.82 -2.84 12.06
CA GLU A 290 -15.12 -1.69 12.91
C GLU A 290 -16.63 -1.39 12.95
N LEU A 291 -17.36 -1.57 11.84
CA LEU A 291 -18.82 -1.54 11.81
C LEU A 291 -19.45 -2.63 12.69
N ALA A 292 -18.95 -3.86 12.60
CA ALA A 292 -19.41 -4.96 13.45
C ALA A 292 -19.25 -4.63 14.93
N LYS A 293 -18.09 -4.13 15.31
CA LYS A 293 -17.77 -3.71 16.68
C LYS A 293 -18.70 -2.61 17.16
N HIS A 294 -18.93 -1.59 16.33
CA HIS A 294 -19.83 -0.48 16.65
C HIS A 294 -21.25 -0.97 16.90
N TYR A 295 -21.83 -1.74 15.97
CA TYR A 295 -23.18 -2.27 16.10
C TYR A 295 -23.36 -3.22 17.29
N LEU A 296 -22.38 -4.09 17.56
CA LEU A 296 -22.42 -4.98 18.72
C LEU A 296 -22.40 -4.18 20.03
N ASN A 297 -21.55 -3.16 20.15
CA ASN A 297 -21.47 -2.31 21.33
C ASN A 297 -22.78 -1.48 21.55
N LYS A 298 -23.47 -1.11 20.47
CA LYS A 298 -24.78 -0.43 20.55
C LYS A 298 -25.98 -1.38 20.75
N GLY A 299 -25.75 -2.70 20.85
CA GLY A 299 -26.81 -3.69 21.03
C GLY A 299 -27.55 -4.04 19.72
N ASN A 300 -27.09 -3.56 18.57
CA ASN A 300 -27.64 -3.95 17.27
C ASN A 300 -26.98 -5.25 16.77
N TYR A 301 -27.33 -6.34 17.45
CA TYR A 301 -26.67 -7.64 17.26
C TYR A 301 -26.87 -8.22 15.87
N SER A 302 -28.01 -7.97 15.22
CA SER A 302 -28.29 -8.49 13.88
C SER A 302 -27.28 -8.01 12.85
N TYR A 303 -27.06 -6.70 12.77
CA TYR A 303 -26.07 -6.10 11.87
C TYR A 303 -24.64 -6.42 12.32
N GLY A 304 -24.37 -6.35 13.63
CA GLY A 304 -23.05 -6.62 14.18
C GLY A 304 -22.55 -8.02 13.83
N PHE A 305 -23.35 -9.07 14.06
CA PHE A 305 -22.96 -10.44 13.69
C PHE A 305 -22.91 -10.66 12.18
N LYS A 306 -23.80 -10.04 11.40
CA LYS A 306 -23.76 -10.09 9.93
C LYS A 306 -22.39 -9.66 9.40
N TYR A 307 -21.93 -8.48 9.80
CA TYR A 307 -20.62 -7.97 9.38
C TYR A 307 -19.47 -8.78 9.95
N LEU A 308 -19.53 -9.20 11.22
CA LEU A 308 -18.47 -9.97 11.86
C LEU A 308 -18.24 -11.33 11.19
N LEU A 309 -19.29 -12.05 10.83
CA LEU A 309 -19.18 -13.35 10.15
C LEU A 309 -18.73 -13.20 8.68
N ASP A 310 -19.10 -12.11 7.99
CA ASP A 310 -18.55 -11.77 6.67
C ASP A 310 -17.03 -11.53 6.74
N VAL A 311 -16.59 -10.76 7.72
CA VAL A 311 -15.17 -10.51 7.97
C VAL A 311 -14.42 -11.78 8.33
N LEU A 312 -14.98 -12.61 9.20
CA LEU A 312 -14.37 -13.87 9.62
C LEU A 312 -14.17 -14.81 8.41
N SER A 313 -15.20 -14.93 7.55
CA SER A 313 -15.12 -15.71 6.31
C SER A 313 -14.02 -15.20 5.37
N LYS A 314 -13.91 -13.88 5.17
CA LYS A 314 -12.89 -13.27 4.30
C LYS A 314 -11.48 -13.36 4.87
N SER A 315 -11.33 -13.36 6.20
CA SER A 315 -10.03 -13.48 6.86
C SER A 315 -9.37 -14.86 6.64
N LEU A 316 -10.13 -15.88 6.26
CA LEU A 316 -9.61 -17.18 5.84
C LEU A 316 -8.88 -17.07 4.49
N VAL A 317 -9.45 -16.32 3.55
CA VAL A 317 -8.91 -16.16 2.19
C VAL A 317 -7.67 -15.22 2.18
N ILE A 318 -7.66 -14.20 3.04
CA ILE A 318 -6.62 -13.17 3.06
C ILE A 318 -5.41 -13.56 3.94
N ASN A 319 -5.45 -14.71 4.59
CA ASN A 319 -4.38 -15.29 5.43
C ASN A 319 -3.83 -14.33 6.52
N LYS A 320 -4.71 -13.56 7.17
CA LYS A 320 -4.35 -12.60 8.23
C LYS A 320 -4.72 -13.13 9.62
N GLU A 321 -3.80 -13.87 10.21
CA GLU A 321 -3.99 -14.53 11.51
C GLU A 321 -4.45 -13.59 12.63
N ALA A 322 -3.82 -12.42 12.75
CA ALA A 322 -4.17 -11.44 13.78
C ALA A 322 -5.62 -10.96 13.64
N PHE A 323 -6.10 -10.83 12.41
CA PHE A 323 -7.45 -10.37 12.13
C PHE A 323 -8.49 -11.45 12.43
N PHE A 324 -8.19 -12.70 12.07
CA PHE A 324 -9.01 -13.88 12.41
C PHE A 324 -9.17 -14.02 13.93
N ILE A 325 -8.07 -13.90 14.68
CA ILE A 325 -8.10 -13.92 16.16
C ILE A 325 -8.94 -12.77 16.73
N SER A 326 -8.85 -11.59 16.14
CA SER A 326 -9.65 -10.43 16.56
C SER A 326 -11.15 -10.66 16.37
N CYS A 327 -11.54 -11.28 15.26
CA CYS A 327 -12.94 -11.65 14.99
C CYS A 327 -13.44 -12.69 16.00
N ILE A 328 -12.64 -13.71 16.33
CA ILE A 328 -12.97 -14.71 17.35
C ILE A 328 -13.20 -14.02 18.70
N LYS A 329 -12.26 -13.18 19.13
CA LYS A 329 -12.38 -12.47 20.42
C LYS A 329 -13.65 -11.64 20.49
N LEU A 330 -13.96 -10.91 19.42
CA LEU A 330 -15.16 -10.07 19.36
C LEU A 330 -16.44 -10.93 19.37
N PHE A 331 -16.49 -12.06 18.65
CA PHE A 331 -17.64 -12.95 18.70
C PHE A 331 -17.86 -13.54 20.09
N GLU A 332 -16.82 -14.08 20.73
CA GLU A 332 -16.93 -14.69 22.06
C GLU A 332 -17.36 -13.64 23.13
N GLN A 333 -16.97 -12.36 22.99
CA GLN A 333 -17.42 -11.29 23.89
C GLN A 333 -18.94 -11.07 23.83
N PHE A 334 -19.56 -11.24 22.68
CA PHE A 334 -21.00 -11.01 22.47
C PHE A 334 -21.80 -12.30 22.25
N LYS A 335 -21.21 -13.48 22.39
CA LYS A 335 -21.79 -14.79 22.07
C LYS A 335 -23.15 -15.05 22.74
N GLN A 336 -23.35 -14.54 23.94
CA GLN A 336 -24.62 -14.67 24.68
C GLN A 336 -25.82 -14.05 23.96
N PHE A 337 -25.59 -13.14 23.01
CA PHE A 337 -26.61 -12.48 22.19
C PHE A 337 -26.76 -13.12 20.80
N ALA A 338 -25.96 -14.15 20.48
CA ALA A 338 -26.03 -14.86 19.22
C ALA A 338 -27.05 -16.01 19.30
N ASP A 339 -27.87 -16.16 18.25
CA ASP A 339 -28.76 -17.29 18.13
C ASP A 339 -28.01 -18.58 17.72
N PHE A 340 -28.72 -19.71 17.74
CA PHE A 340 -28.14 -21.01 17.39
C PHE A 340 -27.56 -21.04 15.98
N ARG A 341 -28.18 -20.38 14.99
CA ARG A 341 -27.71 -20.35 13.60
C ARG A 341 -26.39 -19.58 13.47
N LEU A 342 -26.29 -18.45 14.14
CA LEU A 342 -25.05 -17.64 14.19
C LEU A 342 -23.91 -18.41 14.85
N CYS A 343 -24.18 -19.09 15.96
CA CYS A 343 -23.19 -19.94 16.64
C CYS A 343 -22.71 -21.09 15.74
N THR A 344 -23.62 -21.77 15.05
CA THR A 344 -23.28 -22.88 14.14
C THR A 344 -22.41 -22.39 12.97
N LYS A 345 -22.77 -21.24 12.36
CA LYS A 345 -21.99 -20.64 11.28
C LYS A 345 -20.60 -20.21 11.77
N TYR A 346 -20.51 -19.59 12.92
CA TYR A 346 -19.25 -19.21 13.55
C TYR A 346 -18.34 -20.42 13.78
N GLU A 347 -18.86 -21.49 14.40
CA GLU A 347 -18.08 -22.70 14.65
C GLU A 347 -17.58 -23.37 13.36
N SER A 348 -18.38 -23.35 12.30
CA SER A 348 -17.96 -23.86 10.98
C SER A 348 -16.76 -23.07 10.45
N LEU A 349 -16.83 -21.72 10.46
CA LEU A 349 -15.76 -20.87 9.99
C LEU A 349 -14.48 -21.02 10.82
N VAL A 350 -14.60 -21.14 12.14
CA VAL A 350 -13.44 -21.35 13.03
C VAL A 350 -12.78 -22.72 12.76
N ARG A 351 -13.56 -23.78 12.51
CA ARG A 351 -13.03 -25.11 12.15
C ARG A 351 -12.31 -25.09 10.80
N GLU A 352 -12.86 -24.39 9.81
CA GLU A 352 -12.26 -24.21 8.49
C GLU A 352 -10.91 -23.51 8.59
N GLY A 353 -10.84 -22.38 9.29
CA GLY A 353 -9.61 -21.64 9.50
C GLY A 353 -8.52 -22.39 10.29
N ARG A 354 -8.92 -23.33 11.16
CA ARG A 354 -7.96 -24.22 11.83
C ARG A 354 -7.41 -25.28 10.90
N LYS A 355 -8.20 -25.81 9.98
CA LYS A 355 -7.77 -26.84 9.02
C LYS A 355 -6.77 -26.27 8.02
N GLU A 356 -7.04 -25.10 7.45
CA GLU A 356 -6.12 -24.46 6.51
C GLU A 356 -4.74 -24.18 7.12
N ARG A 357 -4.68 -23.87 8.42
CA ARG A 357 -3.41 -23.62 9.12
C ARG A 357 -2.59 -24.86 9.42
N LEU A 358 -3.20 -26.03 9.57
CA LEU A 358 -2.49 -27.29 9.78
C LEU A 358 -1.76 -27.80 8.53
N PHE A 359 -2.04 -27.23 7.35
CA PHE A 359 -1.35 -27.57 6.10
C PHE A 359 -0.10 -26.70 5.83
N TYR A 360 0.17 -25.68 6.63
CA TYR A 360 1.33 -24.77 6.47
C TYR A 360 2.44 -25.00 7.53
N TYR A 361 2.29 -26.00 8.38
CA TYR A 361 3.32 -26.55 9.29
C TYR A 361 3.57 -28.02 8.93
#